data_a5b84507dd71562a29ab4aed4e96d110
#
_entry.id   a5b84507dd71562a29ab4aed4e96d110
#
_cell.length_a   1.000
_cell.length_b   1.000
_cell.length_c   1.000
_cell.angle_alpha   90.00
_cell.angle_beta   90.00
_cell.angle_gamma   90.00
#
_symmetry.space_group_name_H-M   'P 1'
#
loop_
_entity.id
_entity.type
_entity.pdbx_description
1 polymer ?
#
loop_
_entity_poly.entity_id
_entity_poly.type
_entity_poly.pdbx_seq_one_letter_code
_entity_poly.pdbx_strand_id
1 'polypeptide(L)'
;DEHMLHENEAAQILYTMCRNEHMHPSEVKEGKIEVIADCDGLLKIDREKLKKVNGLGEMMIATRHGNTCVKEGDKLAGTRIIPLVIEKEKMERAKAVCQDGPILTLKPLHGKKVAILTTGSEVYHGRIEDKFTPVLVEKLKEYNCEMIFHEVYDDDHEAITKGCLQAIEQGAELVLCTGGMSVDPDDKTPLAIKNTGARMVS
;
A
#
# COMPACT_ATOMS: atom_id res chain seq x y z
N ASP A 1 -36.12 -10.23 -21.63
CA ASP A 1 -35.45 -11.32 -22.36
C ASP A 1 -34.57 -12.09 -21.37
N GLU A 2 -34.76 -13.40 -21.30
CA GLU A 2 -34.16 -14.28 -20.28
C GLU A 2 -32.60 -14.33 -20.35
N HIS A 3 -32.04 -13.90 -21.50
CA HIS A 3 -30.59 -13.86 -21.75
C HIS A 3 -29.94 -12.48 -21.54
N MET A 4 -30.74 -11.47 -21.16
CA MET A 4 -30.26 -10.09 -20.97
C MET A 4 -30.34 -9.68 -19.50
N LEU A 5 -29.47 -8.77 -19.11
CA LEU A 5 -29.49 -8.07 -17.81
C LEU A 5 -29.74 -6.58 -18.05
N HIS A 6 -30.51 -5.98 -17.16
CA HIS A 6 -30.61 -4.52 -17.14
C HIS A 6 -29.30 -3.89 -16.68
N GLU A 7 -28.96 -2.71 -17.17
CA GLU A 7 -27.70 -2.01 -16.87
C GLU A 7 -27.40 -1.92 -15.37
N ASN A 8 -28.40 -1.71 -14.53
CA ASN A 8 -28.23 -1.58 -13.08
C ASN A 8 -27.88 -2.93 -12.42
N GLU A 9 -28.47 -4.03 -12.87
CA GLU A 9 -28.13 -5.39 -12.39
C GLU A 9 -26.71 -5.77 -12.81
N ALA A 10 -26.37 -5.50 -14.06
CA ALA A 10 -25.03 -5.75 -14.58
C ALA A 10 -23.96 -4.85 -13.91
N ALA A 11 -24.31 -3.60 -13.56
CA ALA A 11 -23.42 -2.71 -12.80
C ALA A 11 -23.08 -3.27 -11.40
N GLN A 12 -24.04 -3.89 -10.70
CA GLN A 12 -23.78 -4.56 -9.42
C GLN A 12 -22.83 -5.74 -9.58
N ILE A 13 -22.99 -6.53 -10.63
CA ILE A 13 -22.08 -7.64 -10.95
C ILE A 13 -20.67 -7.08 -11.24
N LEU A 14 -20.56 -6.04 -12.06
CA LEU A 14 -19.29 -5.42 -12.40
C LEU A 14 -18.57 -4.85 -11.17
N TYR A 15 -19.32 -4.16 -10.29
CA TYR A 15 -18.81 -3.68 -9.00
C TYR A 15 -18.29 -4.83 -8.13
N THR A 16 -19.06 -5.90 -7.97
CA THR A 16 -18.72 -7.02 -7.08
C THR A 16 -17.43 -7.71 -7.51
N MET A 17 -17.20 -7.88 -8.82
CA MET A 17 -15.99 -8.53 -9.32
C MET A 17 -14.76 -7.64 -9.27
N CYS A 18 -14.89 -6.32 -9.19
CA CYS A 18 -13.73 -5.44 -9.27
C CYS A 18 -13.11 -5.08 -7.92
N ARG A 19 -13.77 -5.32 -6.79
CA ARG A 19 -13.36 -4.82 -5.46
C ARG A 19 -12.94 -5.91 -4.49
N ASN A 20 -12.15 -5.55 -3.45
CA ASN A 20 -11.96 -6.36 -2.24
C ASN A 20 -12.76 -5.78 -1.03
N GLU A 21 -12.44 -6.21 0.21
CA GLU A 21 -13.24 -5.96 1.42
C GLU A 21 -13.36 -4.49 1.82
N HIS A 22 -12.32 -3.69 1.72
CA HIS A 22 -12.27 -2.34 2.28
C HIS A 22 -12.82 -1.26 1.33
N MET A 23 -13.93 -1.56 0.68
CA MET A 23 -14.56 -0.68 -0.30
C MET A 23 -16.08 -0.82 -0.27
N HIS A 24 -16.78 0.27 -0.52
CA HIS A 24 -18.25 0.28 -0.68
C HIS A 24 -18.65 0.94 -2.01
N PRO A 25 -19.86 0.63 -2.52
CA PRO A 25 -20.38 1.25 -3.73
C PRO A 25 -21.06 2.59 -3.43
N SER A 26 -21.09 3.49 -4.38
CA SER A 26 -22.12 4.52 -4.45
C SER A 26 -23.50 3.92 -4.76
N GLU A 27 -24.56 4.73 -4.74
CA GLU A 27 -25.83 4.34 -5.32
C GLU A 27 -25.64 4.01 -6.80
N VAL A 28 -26.38 2.97 -7.28
CA VAL A 28 -26.40 2.63 -8.69
C VAL A 28 -27.33 3.60 -9.44
N LYS A 29 -26.84 4.20 -10.50
CA LYS A 29 -27.60 5.09 -11.35
C LYS A 29 -27.18 4.98 -12.81
N GLU A 30 -28.11 4.68 -13.71
CA GLU A 30 -27.84 4.59 -15.15
C GLU A 30 -26.63 3.68 -15.46
N GLY A 31 -26.60 2.49 -14.88
CA GLY A 31 -25.54 1.52 -15.07
C GLY A 31 -24.18 1.92 -14.48
N LYS A 32 -24.12 2.96 -13.62
CA LYS A 32 -22.88 3.47 -13.00
C LYS A 32 -22.84 3.15 -11.52
N ILE A 33 -21.66 2.78 -11.04
CA ILE A 33 -21.31 2.65 -9.62
C ILE A 33 -19.90 3.18 -9.43
N GLU A 34 -19.70 4.01 -8.41
CA GLU A 34 -18.38 4.41 -7.93
C GLU A 34 -17.92 3.45 -6.84
N VAL A 35 -16.63 3.13 -6.83
CA VAL A 35 -15.98 2.34 -5.77
C VAL A 35 -15.28 3.32 -4.84
N ILE A 36 -15.65 3.30 -3.55
CA ILE A 36 -15.20 4.26 -2.55
C ILE A 36 -14.41 3.53 -1.48
N ALA A 37 -13.32 4.15 -0.98
CA ALA A 37 -12.47 3.60 0.06
C ALA A 37 -13.14 3.68 1.44
N ASP A 38 -13.08 2.59 2.22
CA ASP A 38 -13.56 2.51 3.61
C ASP A 38 -12.50 2.91 4.64
N CYS A 39 -11.25 3.05 4.22
CA CYS A 39 -10.14 3.39 5.10
C CYS A 39 -8.96 3.97 4.30
N ASP A 40 -8.02 4.57 5.02
CA ASP A 40 -6.72 4.92 4.48
C ASP A 40 -5.93 3.68 4.10
N GLY A 41 -5.32 3.66 2.91
CA GLY A 41 -4.65 2.47 2.44
C GLY A 41 -3.81 2.66 1.18
N LEU A 42 -3.16 1.57 0.77
CA LEU A 42 -2.45 1.47 -0.50
C LEU A 42 -3.37 0.82 -1.54
N LEU A 43 -3.72 1.56 -2.58
CA LEU A 43 -4.50 1.03 -3.71
C LEU A 43 -3.61 0.25 -4.66
N LYS A 44 -3.98 -0.99 -4.93
CA LYS A 44 -3.36 -1.87 -5.94
C LYS A 44 -4.35 -2.12 -7.06
N ILE A 45 -3.86 -2.13 -8.29
CA ILE A 45 -4.67 -2.40 -9.49
C ILE A 45 -4.05 -3.57 -10.26
N ASP A 46 -4.84 -4.61 -10.53
CA ASP A 46 -4.50 -5.65 -11.50
C ASP A 46 -4.77 -5.12 -12.91
N ARG A 47 -3.73 -4.59 -13.54
CA ARG A 47 -3.83 -3.93 -14.84
C ARG A 47 -4.19 -4.90 -15.96
N GLU A 48 -3.79 -6.17 -15.86
CA GLU A 48 -4.09 -7.17 -16.88
C GLU A 48 -5.57 -7.56 -16.84
N LYS A 49 -6.11 -7.78 -15.64
CA LYS A 49 -7.57 -8.01 -15.47
C LYS A 49 -8.38 -6.81 -15.93
N LEU A 50 -7.99 -5.60 -15.51
CA LEU A 50 -8.63 -4.35 -15.92
C LEU A 50 -8.70 -4.24 -17.46
N LYS A 51 -7.58 -4.50 -18.13
CA LYS A 51 -7.50 -4.47 -19.61
C LYS A 51 -8.38 -5.54 -20.24
N LYS A 52 -8.38 -6.77 -19.70
CA LYS A 52 -9.20 -7.87 -20.22
C LYS A 52 -10.69 -7.57 -20.09
N VAL A 53 -11.15 -7.10 -18.93
CA VAL A 53 -12.57 -6.78 -18.71
C VAL A 53 -13.00 -5.61 -19.60
N ASN A 54 -12.26 -4.51 -19.64
CA ASN A 54 -12.58 -3.39 -20.52
C ASN A 54 -12.54 -3.78 -22.01
N GLY A 55 -11.70 -4.74 -22.38
CA GLY A 55 -11.59 -5.26 -23.73
C GLY A 55 -12.79 -6.08 -24.20
N LEU A 56 -13.69 -6.52 -23.31
CA LEU A 56 -14.93 -7.21 -23.69
C LEU A 56 -15.94 -6.27 -24.37
N GLY A 57 -15.80 -4.96 -24.17
CA GLY A 57 -16.72 -3.94 -24.69
C GLY A 57 -18.04 -3.86 -23.91
N GLU A 58 -18.80 -2.80 -24.15
CA GLU A 58 -20.09 -2.50 -23.51
C GLU A 58 -20.04 -2.32 -21.99
N MET A 59 -18.88 -2.47 -21.36
CA MET A 59 -18.59 -2.17 -19.96
C MET A 59 -17.27 -1.43 -19.84
N MET A 60 -17.13 -0.63 -18.79
CA MET A 60 -15.93 0.17 -18.52
C MET A 60 -15.66 0.27 -17.04
N ILE A 61 -14.41 0.09 -16.67
CA ILE A 61 -13.87 0.38 -15.34
C ILE A 61 -12.74 1.39 -15.53
N ALA A 62 -12.90 2.60 -14.97
CA ALA A 62 -11.88 3.63 -14.92
C ALA A 62 -11.38 3.73 -13.47
N THR A 63 -10.06 3.66 -13.24
CA THR A 63 -9.47 3.61 -11.91
C THR A 63 -8.54 4.80 -11.66
N ARG A 64 -8.30 5.12 -10.38
CA ARG A 64 -7.11 5.87 -10.00
C ARG A 64 -5.85 5.10 -10.38
N HIS A 65 -4.72 5.78 -10.34
CA HIS A 65 -3.42 5.11 -10.54
C HIS A 65 -3.14 4.10 -9.42
N GLY A 66 -2.67 2.91 -9.79
CA GLY A 66 -2.27 1.89 -8.81
C GLY A 66 -0.95 2.26 -8.11
N ASN A 67 -0.68 1.61 -6.96
CA ASN A 67 0.45 1.88 -6.08
C ASN A 67 0.47 3.30 -5.52
N THR A 68 -0.71 3.85 -5.23
CA THR A 68 -0.88 5.16 -4.58
C THR A 68 -1.60 5.02 -3.25
N CYS A 69 -1.22 5.86 -2.29
CA CYS A 69 -1.97 5.99 -1.05
C CYS A 69 -3.29 6.73 -1.31
N VAL A 70 -4.33 6.25 -0.66
CA VAL A 70 -5.67 6.83 -0.72
C VAL A 70 -6.18 7.04 0.70
N LYS A 71 -7.16 7.91 0.85
CA LYS A 71 -7.83 8.22 2.11
C LYS A 71 -9.23 7.61 2.14
N GLU A 72 -9.74 7.39 3.35
CA GLU A 72 -11.17 7.07 3.56
C GLU A 72 -12.06 8.06 2.81
N GLY A 73 -13.07 7.56 2.11
CA GLY A 73 -13.99 8.35 1.28
C GLY A 73 -13.49 8.68 -0.12
N ASP A 74 -12.24 8.36 -0.46
CA ASP A 74 -11.72 8.57 -1.81
C ASP A 74 -12.41 7.66 -2.84
N LYS A 75 -12.76 8.23 -3.99
CA LYS A 75 -13.21 7.46 -5.15
C LYS A 75 -12.02 6.74 -5.79
N LEU A 76 -12.07 5.42 -5.79
CA LEU A 76 -10.99 4.55 -6.29
C LEU A 76 -11.17 4.21 -7.76
N ALA A 77 -12.42 3.99 -8.16
CA ALA A 77 -12.82 3.66 -9.52
C ALA A 77 -14.25 4.11 -9.80
N GLY A 78 -14.57 4.27 -11.08
CA GLY A 78 -15.93 4.35 -11.60
C GLY A 78 -16.17 3.19 -12.54
N THR A 79 -17.29 2.49 -12.36
CA THR A 79 -17.72 1.42 -13.26
C THR A 79 -18.94 1.86 -14.05
N ARG A 80 -19.09 1.38 -15.26
CA ARG A 80 -20.26 1.67 -16.10
C ARG A 80 -20.58 0.52 -17.04
N ILE A 81 -21.87 0.21 -17.14
CA ILE A 81 -22.46 -0.54 -18.24
C ILE A 81 -22.96 0.47 -19.27
N ILE A 82 -22.55 0.32 -20.52
CA ILE A 82 -22.79 1.33 -21.56
C ILE A 82 -24.19 1.20 -22.17
N PRO A 83 -24.67 -0.02 -22.56
CA PRO A 83 -26.00 -0.20 -23.09
C PRO A 83 -27.03 -0.34 -21.95
N LEU A 84 -28.31 -0.05 -22.25
CA LEU A 84 -29.42 -0.21 -21.29
C LEU A 84 -29.60 -1.68 -20.85
N VAL A 85 -29.29 -2.61 -21.73
CA VAL A 85 -29.29 -4.06 -21.48
C VAL A 85 -28.04 -4.69 -22.07
N ILE A 86 -27.49 -5.70 -21.39
CA ILE A 86 -26.26 -6.40 -21.77
C ILE A 86 -26.47 -7.92 -21.69
N GLU A 87 -25.79 -8.68 -22.52
CA GLU A 87 -25.85 -10.14 -22.51
C GLU A 87 -25.30 -10.74 -21.22
N LYS A 88 -26.03 -11.67 -20.60
CA LYS A 88 -25.58 -12.43 -19.42
C LYS A 88 -24.24 -13.12 -19.68
N GLU A 89 -24.10 -13.76 -20.86
CA GLU A 89 -22.87 -14.45 -21.24
C GLU A 89 -21.64 -13.51 -21.20
N LYS A 90 -21.79 -12.26 -21.65
CA LYS A 90 -20.70 -11.27 -21.57
C LYS A 90 -20.30 -10.95 -20.12
N MET A 91 -21.29 -10.84 -19.23
CA MET A 91 -21.02 -10.64 -17.79
C MET A 91 -20.36 -11.87 -17.16
N GLU A 92 -20.74 -13.09 -17.55
CA GLU A 92 -20.07 -14.32 -17.08
C GLU A 92 -18.61 -14.39 -17.58
N ARG A 93 -18.34 -13.96 -18.81
CA ARG A 93 -16.95 -13.84 -19.32
C ARG A 93 -16.15 -12.84 -18.51
N ALA A 94 -16.73 -11.71 -18.13
CA ALA A 94 -16.07 -10.73 -17.26
C ALA A 94 -15.78 -11.32 -15.86
N LYS A 95 -16.74 -12.03 -15.25
CA LYS A 95 -16.55 -12.75 -13.97
C LYS A 95 -15.41 -13.78 -14.07
N ALA A 96 -15.32 -14.53 -15.16
CA ALA A 96 -14.27 -15.51 -15.36
C ALA A 96 -12.85 -14.88 -15.35
N VAL A 97 -12.71 -13.66 -15.82
CA VAL A 97 -11.44 -12.92 -15.72
C VAL A 97 -11.03 -12.66 -14.27
N CYS A 98 -11.99 -12.48 -13.37
CA CYS A 98 -11.78 -12.10 -11.97
C CYS A 98 -11.93 -13.28 -10.98
N GLN A 99 -12.06 -14.54 -11.44
CA GLN A 99 -12.31 -15.70 -10.57
C GLN A 99 -11.18 -15.98 -9.57
N ASP A 100 -9.94 -15.57 -9.86
CA ASP A 100 -8.76 -15.73 -9.02
C ASP A 100 -8.45 -14.48 -8.16
N GLY A 101 -9.34 -13.50 -8.12
CA GLY A 101 -9.24 -12.30 -7.30
C GLY A 101 -9.70 -11.01 -8.00
N PRO A 102 -9.86 -9.92 -7.25
CA PRO A 102 -10.41 -8.67 -7.72
C PRO A 102 -9.44 -7.88 -8.62
N ILE A 103 -9.96 -6.88 -9.32
CA ILE A 103 -9.17 -5.90 -10.08
C ILE A 103 -8.54 -4.86 -9.14
N LEU A 104 -9.30 -4.44 -8.13
CA LEU A 104 -8.89 -3.44 -7.13
C LEU A 104 -8.65 -4.12 -5.80
N THR A 105 -7.52 -3.82 -5.17
CA THR A 105 -7.23 -4.24 -3.80
C THR A 105 -6.81 -3.03 -2.99
N LEU A 106 -7.56 -2.69 -1.95
CA LEU A 106 -7.15 -1.71 -0.95
C LEU A 106 -6.48 -2.44 0.20
N LYS A 107 -5.21 -2.11 0.46
CA LYS A 107 -4.45 -2.62 1.61
C LYS A 107 -4.47 -1.55 2.69
N PRO A 108 -5.20 -1.75 3.81
CA PRO A 108 -5.24 -0.78 4.89
C PRO A 108 -3.86 -0.45 5.44
N LEU A 109 -3.65 0.81 5.79
CA LEU A 109 -2.47 1.24 6.52
C LEU A 109 -2.73 1.02 8.02
N HIS A 110 -1.90 0.17 8.62
CA HIS A 110 -1.92 -0.06 10.06
C HIS A 110 -0.71 0.60 10.69
N GLY A 111 -0.92 1.35 11.76
CA GLY A 111 0.15 1.90 12.57
C GLY A 111 1.11 0.81 13.04
N LYS A 112 2.41 1.13 13.08
CA LYS A 112 3.48 0.24 13.47
C LYS A 112 4.22 0.79 14.69
N LYS A 113 4.76 -0.11 15.52
CA LYS A 113 5.77 0.23 16.51
C LYS A 113 7.11 0.34 15.82
N VAL A 114 7.73 1.51 15.89
CA VAL A 114 8.92 1.86 15.11
C VAL A 114 10.10 2.15 16.03
N ALA A 115 11.26 1.61 15.66
CA ALA A 115 12.54 2.01 16.21
C ALA A 115 13.27 2.90 15.20
N ILE A 116 13.96 3.92 15.69
CA ILE A 116 14.85 4.78 14.90
C ILE A 116 16.25 4.64 15.48
N LEU A 117 17.20 4.19 14.68
CA LEU A 117 18.62 4.16 14.99
C LEU A 117 19.31 5.23 14.14
N THR A 118 19.81 6.26 14.78
CA THR A 118 20.58 7.31 14.11
C THR A 118 22.06 6.94 14.19
N THR A 119 22.74 6.83 13.05
CA THR A 119 24.15 6.46 12.99
C THR A 119 24.99 7.59 12.44
N GLY A 120 26.23 7.65 12.89
CA GLY A 120 27.22 8.61 12.43
C GLY A 120 28.02 9.24 13.56
N SER A 121 29.34 9.23 13.41
CA SER A 121 30.29 9.73 14.42
C SER A 121 30.05 11.19 14.79
N GLU A 122 29.67 12.03 13.84
CA GLU A 122 29.47 13.46 14.10
C GLU A 122 28.24 13.74 14.97
N VAL A 123 27.15 12.99 14.76
CA VAL A 123 25.93 13.09 15.59
C VAL A 123 26.20 12.45 16.96
N TYR A 124 26.83 11.26 16.98
CA TYR A 124 27.15 10.55 18.20
C TYR A 124 28.00 11.37 19.16
N HIS A 125 29.02 12.07 18.65
CA HIS A 125 29.90 12.94 19.45
C HIS A 125 29.35 14.36 19.64
N GLY A 126 28.11 14.62 19.22
CA GLY A 126 27.47 15.93 19.40
C GLY A 126 28.09 17.07 18.60
N ARG A 127 28.82 16.79 17.51
CA ARG A 127 29.41 17.80 16.62
C ARG A 127 28.37 18.44 15.73
N ILE A 128 27.35 17.66 15.34
CA ILE A 128 26.16 18.11 14.62
C ILE A 128 24.90 17.60 15.32
N GLU A 129 23.83 18.36 15.17
CA GLU A 129 22.51 18.01 15.71
C GLU A 129 21.81 17.00 14.80
N ASP A 130 21.15 16.00 15.40
CA ASP A 130 20.28 15.08 14.66
C ASP A 130 19.03 15.83 14.15
N LYS A 131 19.00 16.12 12.87
CA LYS A 131 17.86 16.76 12.19
C LYS A 131 16.92 15.74 11.53
N PHE A 132 17.31 14.47 11.41
CA PHE A 132 16.51 13.45 10.74
C PHE A 132 15.44 12.89 11.66
N THR A 133 15.76 12.56 12.89
CA THR A 133 14.81 11.97 13.85
C THR A 133 13.54 12.80 14.03
N PRO A 134 13.59 14.12 14.24
CA PRO A 134 12.36 14.92 14.35
C PRO A 134 11.48 14.86 13.12
N VAL A 135 12.08 14.90 11.93
CA VAL A 135 11.34 14.79 10.66
C VAL A 135 10.69 13.43 10.50
N LEU A 136 11.41 12.36 10.85
CA LEU A 136 10.88 10.99 10.80
C LEU A 136 9.72 10.81 11.79
N VAL A 137 9.84 11.34 12.99
CA VAL A 137 8.76 11.26 14.02
C VAL A 137 7.49 11.93 13.53
N GLU A 138 7.57 13.12 12.94
CA GLU A 138 6.40 13.79 12.36
C GLU A 138 5.81 12.99 11.20
N LYS A 139 6.67 12.41 10.34
CA LYS A 139 6.24 11.57 9.24
C LYS A 139 5.54 10.29 9.70
N LEU A 140 6.05 9.66 10.74
CA LEU A 140 5.47 8.44 11.32
C LEU A 140 4.06 8.69 11.89
N LYS A 141 3.81 9.88 12.46
CA LYS A 141 2.49 10.26 12.96
C LYS A 141 1.43 10.29 11.85
N GLU A 142 1.79 10.69 10.62
CA GLU A 142 0.87 10.70 9.48
C GLU A 142 0.32 9.29 9.17
N TYR A 143 1.05 8.25 9.56
CA TYR A 143 0.70 6.83 9.32
C TYR A 143 0.26 6.11 10.60
N ASN A 144 -0.06 6.84 11.67
CA ASN A 144 -0.40 6.28 12.98
C ASN A 144 0.66 5.32 13.54
N CYS A 145 1.93 5.56 13.20
CA CYS A 145 3.07 4.80 13.74
C CYS A 145 3.57 5.44 15.02
N GLU A 146 3.99 4.60 15.96
CA GLU A 146 4.53 5.00 17.26
C GLU A 146 6.03 4.70 17.33
N MET A 147 6.86 5.70 17.64
CA MET A 147 8.26 5.48 17.93
C MET A 147 8.41 4.95 19.35
N ILE A 148 8.84 3.69 19.50
CA ILE A 148 9.03 3.01 20.79
C ILE A 148 10.49 2.93 21.23
N PHE A 149 11.44 3.18 20.33
CA PHE A 149 12.87 3.10 20.58
C PHE A 149 13.61 4.12 19.71
N HIS A 150 14.55 4.84 20.32
CA HIS A 150 15.48 5.71 19.61
C HIS A 150 16.82 5.72 20.31
N GLU A 151 17.89 5.47 19.56
CA GLU A 151 19.27 5.62 20.02
C GLU A 151 20.17 6.13 18.91
N VAL A 152 21.25 6.81 19.31
CA VAL A 152 22.29 7.29 18.42
C VAL A 152 23.53 6.42 18.59
N TYR A 153 24.09 5.97 17.49
CA TYR A 153 25.26 5.09 17.46
C TYR A 153 26.42 5.75 16.70
N ASP A 154 27.63 5.48 17.16
CA ASP A 154 28.83 5.74 16.35
C ASP A 154 28.90 4.78 15.15
N ASP A 155 29.85 4.96 14.26
CA ASP A 155 30.06 4.12 13.06
C ASP A 155 30.67 2.74 13.44
N ASP A 156 29.98 2.02 14.32
CA ASP A 156 30.31 0.69 14.81
C ASP A 156 29.19 -0.30 14.42
N HIS A 157 29.48 -1.17 13.46
CA HIS A 157 28.50 -2.13 12.95
C HIS A 157 28.02 -3.13 14.02
N GLU A 158 28.85 -3.50 15.00
CA GLU A 158 28.46 -4.42 16.08
C GLU A 158 27.47 -3.75 17.02
N ALA A 159 27.73 -2.51 17.41
CA ALA A 159 26.84 -1.73 18.26
C ALA A 159 25.51 -1.47 17.56
N ILE A 160 25.53 -1.10 16.28
CA ILE A 160 24.31 -0.87 15.48
C ILE A 160 23.51 -2.18 15.33
N THR A 161 24.17 -3.30 15.04
CA THR A 161 23.51 -4.62 14.95
C THR A 161 22.82 -4.97 16.26
N LYS A 162 23.51 -4.80 17.38
CA LYS A 162 22.93 -5.05 18.71
C LYS A 162 21.74 -4.14 19.00
N GLY A 163 21.82 -2.88 18.65
CA GLY A 163 20.72 -1.93 18.77
C GLY A 163 19.49 -2.33 17.95
N CYS A 164 19.68 -2.77 16.70
CA CYS A 164 18.60 -3.30 15.88
C CYS A 164 17.90 -4.49 16.54
N LEU A 165 18.67 -5.47 17.02
CA LEU A 165 18.13 -6.66 17.69
C LEU A 165 17.41 -6.29 18.98
N GLN A 166 17.97 -5.39 19.79
CA GLN A 166 17.34 -4.89 20.99
C GLN A 166 16.01 -4.20 20.72
N ALA A 167 15.95 -3.37 19.69
CA ALA A 167 14.71 -2.72 19.25
C ALA A 167 13.62 -3.74 18.86
N ILE A 168 14.01 -4.80 18.17
CA ILE A 168 13.10 -5.89 17.79
C ILE A 168 12.61 -6.65 19.04
N GLU A 169 13.49 -6.96 19.99
CA GLU A 169 13.12 -7.59 21.26
C GLU A 169 12.17 -6.72 22.10
N GLN A 170 12.26 -5.40 21.99
CA GLN A 170 11.33 -4.46 22.62
C GLN A 170 10.00 -4.32 21.87
N GLY A 171 9.83 -5.03 20.77
CA GLY A 171 8.59 -5.10 20.02
C GLY A 171 8.50 -4.15 18.83
N ALA A 172 9.61 -3.60 18.33
CA ALA A 172 9.60 -2.84 17.10
C ALA A 172 9.24 -3.74 15.90
N GLU A 173 8.24 -3.32 15.14
CA GLU A 173 7.78 -3.98 13.90
C GLU A 173 8.49 -3.41 12.67
N LEU A 174 9.06 -2.22 12.79
CA LEU A 174 9.83 -1.51 11.78
C LEU A 174 11.04 -0.87 12.44
N VAL A 175 12.22 -1.08 11.88
CA VAL A 175 13.46 -0.44 12.30
C VAL A 175 13.96 0.46 11.17
N LEU A 176 14.09 1.75 11.44
CA LEU A 176 14.63 2.75 10.54
C LEU A 176 16.05 3.10 10.97
N CYS A 177 17.03 2.85 10.11
CA CYS A 177 18.40 3.26 10.31
C CYS A 177 18.68 4.50 9.45
N THR A 178 19.21 5.56 10.07
CA THR A 178 19.59 6.80 9.38
C THR A 178 21.08 7.06 9.54
N GLY A 179 21.73 7.55 8.48
CA GLY A 179 23.19 7.75 8.46
C GLY A 179 23.96 6.49 8.06
N GLY A 180 25.24 6.65 7.74
CA GLY A 180 26.14 5.56 7.38
C GLY A 180 25.64 4.66 6.21
N MET A 181 24.86 5.22 5.27
CA MET A 181 24.21 4.50 4.18
C MET A 181 24.74 4.92 2.81
N SER A 182 25.81 5.71 2.75
CA SER A 182 26.47 6.12 1.53
C SER A 182 27.30 4.98 0.93
N VAL A 183 27.88 5.18 -0.24
CA VAL A 183 28.75 4.23 -0.91
C VAL A 183 30.21 4.25 -0.41
N ASP A 184 30.48 5.00 0.66
CA ASP A 184 31.80 5.08 1.24
C ASP A 184 32.19 3.76 1.95
N PRO A 185 33.47 3.32 1.84
CA PRO A 185 33.92 2.08 2.48
C PRO A 185 33.78 2.08 4.01
N ASP A 186 33.68 3.27 4.63
CA ASP A 186 33.55 3.44 6.07
C ASP A 186 32.10 3.34 6.56
N ASP A 187 31.11 3.29 5.66
CA ASP A 187 29.70 3.13 6.02
C ASP A 187 29.42 1.74 6.58
N LYS A 188 29.03 1.70 7.85
CA LYS A 188 28.85 0.44 8.59
C LYS A 188 27.40 -0.01 8.73
N THR A 189 26.45 0.88 8.44
CA THR A 189 25.01 0.59 8.62
C THR A 189 24.48 -0.56 7.75
N PRO A 190 24.82 -0.67 6.44
CA PRO A 190 24.38 -1.80 5.62
C PRO A 190 24.90 -3.13 6.14
N LEU A 191 26.17 -3.18 6.60
CA LEU A 191 26.76 -4.37 7.21
C LEU A 191 26.05 -4.73 8.53
N ALA A 192 25.74 -3.74 9.35
CA ALA A 192 25.01 -3.94 10.61
C ALA A 192 23.63 -4.55 10.37
N ILE A 193 22.87 -4.03 9.39
CA ILE A 193 21.57 -4.56 9.00
C ILE A 193 21.70 -6.01 8.54
N LYS A 194 22.67 -6.30 7.67
CA LYS A 194 22.94 -7.67 7.20
C LYS A 194 23.24 -8.63 8.35
N ASN A 195 24.02 -8.20 9.35
CA ASN A 195 24.42 -9.00 10.50
C ASN A 195 23.24 -9.33 11.44
N THR A 196 22.12 -8.65 11.35
CA THR A 196 20.89 -9.02 12.08
C THR A 196 20.28 -10.34 11.58
N GLY A 197 20.74 -10.86 10.45
CA GLY A 197 20.13 -12.01 9.75
C GLY A 197 19.00 -11.61 8.79
N ALA A 198 18.76 -10.33 8.60
CA ALA A 198 17.74 -9.84 7.68
C ALA A 198 18.07 -10.20 6.21
N ARG A 199 17.03 -10.51 5.43
CA ARG A 199 17.17 -10.69 3.98
C ARG A 199 17.35 -9.33 3.32
N MET A 200 18.47 -9.12 2.69
CA MET A 200 18.70 -7.93 1.85
C MET A 200 17.89 -8.04 0.55
N VAL A 201 17.16 -7.00 0.17
CA VAL A 201 16.27 -6.99 -1.00
C VAL A 201 16.79 -6.12 -2.13
N SER A 202 17.64 -5.13 -1.86
CA SER A 202 18.31 -4.26 -2.86
C SER A 202 19.56 -3.67 -2.28
#